data_3e1c01f296d10ae8a28472bb03623397
#
_entry.id   3e1c01f296d10ae8a28472bb03623397
#
_cell.length_a   1.000
_cell.length_b   1.000
_cell.length_c   1.000
_cell.angle_alpha   90.00
_cell.angle_beta   90.00
_cell.angle_gamma   90.00
#
_symmetry.space_group_name_H-M   'P 1'
#
loop_
_entity.id
_entity.type
_entity.pdbx_description
1 polymer ?
#
loop_
_entity_poly.entity_id
_entity_poly.type
_entity_poly.pdbx_seq_one_letter_code
_entity_poly.pdbx_strand_id
1 'polypeptide(L)'
;MQIKCIPAYHPAAILRQWELRAITIQDIRRAAKQASSRVYENEPKWSFALRPSFVQAIHQLDRLIGMLDKEPLWIEFDLETRAGHIACAGFSWSLTDAICIPFMCVESKEGYWRDTWEEAAVVWRIYKLLTHPNILLRGQNLLYDAQYTYRHWHFIPKVAQDTMISHHVAFAGLPKALDFQASMYCNHYVYWKDEGKNWDKSVGEEQLWSYNCVDCVRTRESGEAELRVIDQLGLQEVHKFQQQLFWPVLQSMNRGVLIDKKIRDEFAMELQEELSKRENLFQRV
;
A
#
# COMPACT_ATOMS: atom_id res chain seq x y z
N MET A 1 -6.34 -16.76 33.07
CA MET A 1 -5.78 -15.42 33.27
C MET A 1 -5.11 -15.03 31.95
N GLN A 2 -5.60 -14.01 31.24
CA GLN A 2 -4.94 -13.53 30.01
C GLN A 2 -3.85 -12.55 30.41
N ILE A 3 -2.62 -12.79 29.93
CA ILE A 3 -1.46 -11.95 30.18
C ILE A 3 -1.16 -11.18 28.88
N LYS A 4 -1.03 -9.86 28.97
CA LYS A 4 -0.59 -9.05 27.83
C LYS A 4 0.87 -9.38 27.51
N CYS A 5 1.15 -9.69 26.24
CA CYS A 5 2.50 -9.92 25.73
C CYS A 5 2.76 -8.94 24.58
N ILE A 6 3.86 -8.22 24.63
CA ILE A 6 4.35 -7.39 23.54
C ILE A 6 5.71 -7.95 23.15
N PRO A 7 5.85 -8.52 21.94
CA PRO A 7 7.14 -9.00 21.46
C PRO A 7 8.07 -7.82 21.22
N ALA A 8 9.34 -7.97 21.54
CA ALA A 8 10.39 -7.00 21.24
C ALA A 8 11.70 -7.74 20.94
N TYR A 9 12.57 -7.13 20.17
CA TYR A 9 13.90 -7.69 19.92
C TYR A 9 14.73 -7.71 21.19
N HIS A 10 15.46 -8.82 21.38
CA HIS A 10 16.41 -8.91 22.48
C HIS A 10 17.53 -7.87 22.32
N PRO A 11 18.02 -7.20 23.39
CA PRO A 11 19.09 -6.20 23.31
C PRO A 11 20.35 -6.68 22.57
N ALA A 12 20.71 -7.96 22.67
CA ALA A 12 21.82 -8.51 21.92
C ALA A 12 21.60 -8.55 20.40
N ALA A 13 20.36 -8.57 19.91
CA ALA A 13 20.06 -8.44 18.48
C ALA A 13 20.37 -7.02 18.00
N ILE A 14 20.06 -6.00 18.81
CA ILE A 14 20.35 -4.60 18.49
C ILE A 14 21.87 -4.34 18.39
N LEU A 15 22.66 -5.01 19.22
CA LEU A 15 24.13 -4.89 19.14
C LEU A 15 24.71 -5.46 17.84
N ARG A 16 24.00 -6.39 17.19
CA ARG A 16 24.40 -6.99 15.90
C ARG A 16 23.80 -6.26 14.72
N GLN A 17 22.60 -5.70 14.88
CA GLN A 17 21.82 -5.00 13.85
C GLN A 17 21.25 -3.72 14.45
N TRP A 18 22.03 -2.63 14.35
CA TRP A 18 21.70 -1.36 14.98
C TRP A 18 20.38 -0.75 14.51
N GLU A 19 19.97 -1.09 13.30
CA GLU A 19 18.70 -0.66 12.69
C GLU A 19 17.49 -1.08 13.54
N LEU A 20 17.58 -2.21 14.25
CA LEU A 20 16.49 -2.72 15.11
C LEU A 20 16.25 -1.85 16.35
N ARG A 21 17.14 -0.89 16.64
CA ARG A 21 17.02 -0.01 17.81
C ARG A 21 15.73 0.81 17.79
N ALA A 22 15.34 1.38 16.63
CA ALA A 22 14.18 2.25 16.53
C ALA A 22 12.88 1.48 16.85
N ILE A 23 12.69 0.32 16.25
CA ILE A 23 11.50 -0.51 16.51
C ILE A 23 11.46 -1.02 17.95
N THR A 24 12.62 -1.44 18.50
CA THR A 24 12.69 -1.91 19.90
C THR A 24 12.32 -0.81 20.89
N ILE A 25 12.75 0.44 20.65
CA ILE A 25 12.36 1.58 21.48
C ILE A 25 10.85 1.80 21.42
N GLN A 26 10.23 1.69 20.24
CA GLN A 26 8.78 1.81 20.10
C GLN A 26 8.02 0.69 20.83
N ASP A 27 8.50 -0.53 20.72
CA ASP A 27 7.89 -1.68 21.43
C ASP A 27 7.96 -1.50 22.95
N ILE A 28 9.10 -1.04 23.50
CA ILE A 28 9.26 -0.74 24.92
C ILE A 28 8.32 0.40 25.35
N ARG A 29 8.21 1.46 24.56
CA ARG A 29 7.28 2.57 24.83
C ARG A 29 5.82 2.11 24.81
N ARG A 30 5.45 1.26 23.83
CA ARG A 30 4.12 0.65 23.76
C ARG A 30 3.84 -0.24 24.96
N ALA A 31 4.80 -1.07 25.35
CA ALA A 31 4.70 -1.91 26.54
C ALA A 31 4.52 -1.07 27.82
N ALA A 32 5.29 0.00 28.00
CA ALA A 32 5.17 0.91 29.13
C ALA A 32 3.79 1.59 29.17
N LYS A 33 3.29 2.08 28.01
CA LYS A 33 1.95 2.67 27.90
C LYS A 33 0.86 1.67 28.27
N GLN A 34 0.96 0.43 27.77
CA GLN A 34 -0.05 -0.61 28.01
C GLN A 34 0.02 -1.26 29.40
N ALA A 35 1.17 -1.16 30.08
CA ALA A 35 1.34 -1.69 31.43
C ALA A 35 0.46 -0.96 32.48
N SER A 36 0.08 0.29 32.20
CA SER A 36 -0.79 1.09 33.09
C SER A 36 -2.26 0.60 33.13
N SER A 37 -2.67 -0.25 32.18
CA SER A 37 -4.04 -0.74 32.07
C SER A 37 -4.07 -2.26 32.08
N ARG A 38 -5.06 -2.87 32.78
CA ARG A 38 -5.33 -4.30 32.70
C ARG A 38 -6.15 -4.67 31.47
N VAL A 39 -6.80 -3.70 30.84
CA VAL A 39 -7.64 -3.92 29.64
C VAL A 39 -6.73 -3.95 28.42
N TYR A 40 -6.90 -4.95 27.58
CA TYR A 40 -6.28 -4.97 26.26
C TYR A 40 -6.96 -3.91 25.39
N GLU A 41 -6.20 -3.05 24.72
CA GLU A 41 -6.77 -2.12 23.74
C GLU A 41 -7.38 -2.95 22.61
N ASN A 42 -8.70 -2.86 22.44
CA ASN A 42 -9.41 -3.58 21.40
C ASN A 42 -8.99 -3.08 20.02
N GLU A 43 -9.09 -3.95 19.04
CA GLU A 43 -8.95 -3.56 17.63
C GLU A 43 -9.86 -2.39 17.28
N PRO A 44 -9.39 -1.47 16.42
CA PRO A 44 -10.27 -0.42 15.90
C PRO A 44 -11.50 -1.07 15.26
N LYS A 45 -12.67 -0.53 15.54
CA LYS A 45 -13.89 -0.96 14.86
C LYS A 45 -13.92 -0.36 13.47
N TRP A 46 -13.41 -1.11 12.52
CA TRP A 46 -13.42 -0.71 11.12
C TRP A 46 -14.80 -0.84 10.50
N SER A 47 -15.13 0.11 9.63
CA SER A 47 -16.34 0.14 8.83
C SER A 47 -15.94 0.07 7.34
N PHE A 48 -15.93 -1.13 6.80
CA PHE A 48 -15.50 -1.38 5.43
C PHE A 48 -16.69 -1.71 4.53
N ALA A 49 -16.80 -1.01 3.39
CA ALA A 49 -17.71 -1.37 2.32
C ALA A 49 -16.95 -2.25 1.31
N LEU A 50 -17.11 -3.58 1.40
CA LEU A 50 -16.34 -4.54 0.61
C LEU A 50 -16.99 -4.93 -0.71
N ARG A 51 -18.33 -4.99 -0.76
CA ARG A 51 -19.11 -5.42 -1.93
C ARG A 51 -20.15 -4.34 -2.28
N PRO A 52 -19.73 -3.13 -2.68
CA PRO A 52 -20.68 -2.07 -2.97
C PRO A 52 -21.45 -2.37 -4.25
N SER A 53 -22.77 -2.15 -4.24
CA SER A 53 -23.54 -2.06 -5.47
C SER A 53 -23.08 -0.84 -6.28
N PHE A 54 -23.44 -0.81 -7.58
CA PHE A 54 -23.12 0.35 -8.44
C PHE A 54 -23.58 1.68 -7.81
N VAL A 55 -24.80 1.72 -7.33
CA VAL A 55 -25.38 2.93 -6.68
C VAL A 55 -24.58 3.32 -5.43
N GLN A 56 -24.18 2.35 -4.60
CA GLN A 56 -23.39 2.61 -3.40
C GLN A 56 -21.97 3.12 -3.73
N ALA A 57 -21.32 2.53 -4.73
CA ALA A 57 -19.99 2.96 -5.19
C ALA A 57 -20.03 4.39 -5.72
N ILE A 58 -20.98 4.69 -6.64
CA ILE A 58 -21.16 6.03 -7.19
C ILE A 58 -21.46 7.04 -6.10
N HIS A 59 -22.41 6.75 -5.20
CA HIS A 59 -22.77 7.65 -4.10
C HIS A 59 -21.57 7.94 -3.19
N GLN A 60 -20.77 6.91 -2.83
CA GLN A 60 -19.61 7.11 -1.96
C GLN A 60 -18.51 7.93 -2.65
N LEU A 61 -18.22 7.67 -3.93
CA LEU A 61 -17.24 8.43 -4.68
C LEU A 61 -17.69 9.89 -4.88
N ASP A 62 -18.95 10.11 -5.26
CA ASP A 62 -19.52 11.46 -5.42
C ASP A 62 -19.54 12.21 -4.08
N ARG A 63 -19.78 11.52 -2.94
CA ARG A 63 -19.68 12.09 -1.59
C ARG A 63 -18.26 12.58 -1.29
N LEU A 64 -17.25 11.78 -1.57
CA LEU A 64 -15.84 12.16 -1.36
C LEU A 64 -15.44 13.34 -2.26
N ILE A 65 -15.85 13.35 -3.52
CA ILE A 65 -15.64 14.49 -4.43
C ILE A 65 -16.32 15.75 -3.88
N GLY A 66 -17.57 15.65 -3.42
CA GLY A 66 -18.29 16.78 -2.83
C GLY A 66 -17.72 17.28 -1.49
N MET A 67 -16.95 16.46 -0.77
CA MET A 67 -16.15 16.91 0.38
C MET A 67 -14.93 17.71 -0.08
N LEU A 68 -14.23 17.23 -1.13
CA LEU A 68 -13.09 17.90 -1.73
C LEU A 68 -13.44 19.23 -2.38
N ASP A 69 -14.66 19.42 -2.89
CA ASP A 69 -15.15 20.70 -3.39
C ASP A 69 -15.18 21.79 -2.31
N LYS A 70 -15.26 21.39 -1.04
CA LYS A 70 -15.35 22.30 0.11
C LYS A 70 -14.01 22.62 0.73
N GLU A 71 -13.16 21.58 0.92
CA GLU A 71 -11.87 21.72 1.59
C GLU A 71 -10.90 20.61 1.18
N PRO A 72 -9.58 20.82 1.33
CA PRO A 72 -8.59 19.77 1.13
C PRO A 72 -8.83 18.60 2.08
N LEU A 73 -8.79 17.37 1.56
CA LEU A 73 -9.00 16.14 2.31
C LEU A 73 -7.91 15.13 1.99
N TRP A 74 -7.38 14.51 3.04
CA TRP A 74 -6.54 13.33 2.92
C TRP A 74 -7.38 12.12 2.54
N ILE A 75 -6.99 11.46 1.46
CA ILE A 75 -7.58 10.19 1.00
C ILE A 75 -6.44 9.23 0.74
N GLU A 76 -6.52 8.05 1.32
CA GLU A 76 -5.62 6.95 1.08
C GLU A 76 -6.13 6.12 -0.10
N PHE A 77 -5.19 5.64 -0.89
CA PHE A 77 -5.44 4.88 -2.09
C PHE A 77 -4.46 3.71 -2.21
N ASP A 78 -4.99 2.55 -2.59
CA ASP A 78 -4.24 1.33 -2.82
C ASP A 78 -4.92 0.49 -3.89
N LEU A 79 -4.13 -0.14 -4.78
CA LEU A 79 -4.61 -1.05 -5.82
C LEU A 79 -4.16 -2.48 -5.56
N GLU A 80 -5.09 -3.41 -5.70
CA GLU A 80 -4.74 -4.81 -5.85
C GLU A 80 -4.81 -5.22 -7.33
N THR A 81 -3.82 -6.00 -7.76
CA THR A 81 -3.69 -6.38 -9.17
C THR A 81 -3.64 -7.89 -9.33
N ARG A 82 -4.17 -8.39 -10.46
CA ARG A 82 -4.13 -9.79 -10.85
C ARG A 82 -3.91 -9.93 -12.34
N ALA A 83 -3.03 -10.85 -12.71
CA ALA A 83 -2.74 -11.14 -14.11
C ALA A 83 -2.43 -9.88 -14.95
N GLY A 84 -1.81 -8.85 -14.33
CA GLY A 84 -1.48 -7.60 -14.99
C GLY A 84 -2.63 -6.59 -15.10
N HIS A 85 -3.79 -6.85 -14.47
CA HIS A 85 -4.95 -5.96 -14.46
C HIS A 85 -5.30 -5.49 -13.05
N ILE A 86 -6.05 -4.40 -12.94
CA ILE A 86 -6.57 -3.90 -11.67
C ILE A 86 -7.68 -4.83 -11.20
N ALA A 87 -7.49 -5.46 -10.04
CA ALA A 87 -8.48 -6.34 -9.42
C ALA A 87 -9.47 -5.56 -8.55
N CYS A 88 -8.97 -4.64 -7.75
CA CYS A 88 -9.79 -3.70 -6.98
C CYS A 88 -9.00 -2.43 -6.63
N ALA A 89 -9.72 -1.39 -6.21
CA ALA A 89 -9.20 -0.11 -5.76
C ALA A 89 -9.76 0.24 -4.39
N GLY A 90 -8.89 0.40 -3.39
CA GLY A 90 -9.22 0.79 -2.03
C GLY A 90 -9.12 2.28 -1.80
N PHE A 91 -10.05 2.80 -1.01
CA PHE A 91 -10.05 4.19 -0.57
C PHE A 91 -10.38 4.28 0.91
N SER A 92 -9.63 5.07 1.66
CA SER A 92 -9.92 5.42 3.04
C SER A 92 -9.94 6.95 3.20
N TRP A 93 -10.80 7.46 4.06
CA TRP A 93 -10.92 8.89 4.39
C TRP A 93 -10.92 9.14 5.89
N SER A 94 -10.75 8.08 6.67
CA SER A 94 -10.60 8.13 8.12
C SER A 94 -9.72 6.97 8.60
N LEU A 95 -9.45 6.91 9.91
CA LEU A 95 -8.72 5.78 10.52
C LEU A 95 -9.54 4.48 10.59
N THR A 96 -10.84 4.54 10.29
CA THR A 96 -11.77 3.42 10.46
C THR A 96 -12.63 3.12 9.25
N ASP A 97 -12.80 4.07 8.36
CA ASP A 97 -13.73 3.95 7.23
C ASP A 97 -12.97 3.77 5.92
N ALA A 98 -13.32 2.73 5.20
CA ALA A 98 -12.77 2.46 3.86
C ALA A 98 -13.82 1.81 2.95
N ILE A 99 -13.58 1.90 1.66
CA ILE A 99 -14.33 1.21 0.62
C ILE A 99 -13.35 0.52 -0.32
N CYS A 100 -13.64 -0.71 -0.67
CA CYS A 100 -13.02 -1.40 -1.80
C CYS A 100 -13.97 -1.32 -3.00
N ILE A 101 -13.46 -0.90 -4.13
CA ILE A 101 -14.16 -0.85 -5.42
C ILE A 101 -13.62 -2.01 -6.28
N PRO A 102 -14.34 -3.14 -6.39
CA PRO A 102 -13.89 -4.27 -7.18
C PRO A 102 -14.04 -4.03 -8.69
N PHE A 103 -13.14 -4.65 -9.47
CA PHE A 103 -13.21 -4.72 -10.93
C PHE A 103 -13.21 -6.16 -11.42
N MET A 104 -12.57 -7.07 -10.67
CA MET A 104 -12.61 -8.50 -10.96
C MET A 104 -13.49 -9.23 -9.95
N CYS A 105 -14.18 -10.26 -10.45
CA CYS A 105 -15.01 -11.14 -9.65
C CYS A 105 -14.89 -12.58 -10.14
N VAL A 106 -14.69 -13.53 -9.23
CA VAL A 106 -14.62 -14.97 -9.57
C VAL A 106 -15.96 -15.50 -10.07
N GLU A 107 -17.05 -14.92 -9.56
CA GLU A 107 -18.42 -15.33 -9.91
C GLU A 107 -18.80 -14.93 -11.34
N SER A 108 -18.10 -13.94 -11.94
CA SER A 108 -18.37 -13.44 -13.28
C SER A 108 -17.10 -13.37 -14.12
N LYS A 109 -17.15 -13.93 -15.34
CA LYS A 109 -16.06 -13.79 -16.32
C LYS A 109 -15.98 -12.40 -16.96
N GLU A 110 -17.04 -11.61 -16.82
CA GLU A 110 -17.17 -10.28 -17.42
C GLU A 110 -16.72 -9.16 -16.48
N GLY A 111 -16.37 -9.52 -15.21
CA GLY A 111 -15.94 -8.58 -14.18
C GLY A 111 -16.98 -8.42 -13.07
N TYR A 112 -16.77 -7.42 -12.20
CA TYR A 112 -17.64 -7.15 -11.05
C TYR A 112 -18.90 -6.36 -11.44
N TRP A 113 -18.76 -5.37 -12.32
CA TRP A 113 -19.85 -4.49 -12.75
C TRP A 113 -20.74 -5.18 -13.78
N ARG A 114 -22.02 -4.81 -13.81
CA ARG A 114 -23.01 -5.41 -14.68
C ARG A 114 -22.62 -5.31 -16.16
N ASP A 115 -22.05 -4.18 -16.56
CA ASP A 115 -21.66 -3.89 -17.92
C ASP A 115 -20.53 -2.85 -17.98
N THR A 116 -19.97 -2.66 -19.16
CA THR A 116 -18.89 -1.70 -19.43
C THR A 116 -19.28 -0.26 -19.10
N TRP A 117 -20.56 0.09 -19.18
CA TRP A 117 -21.03 1.43 -18.85
C TRP A 117 -20.95 1.70 -17.35
N GLU A 118 -21.37 0.76 -16.50
CA GLU A 118 -21.23 0.87 -15.05
C GLU A 118 -19.74 0.98 -14.65
N GLU A 119 -18.89 0.13 -15.22
CA GLU A 119 -17.45 0.19 -14.97
C GLU A 119 -16.84 1.54 -15.37
N ALA A 120 -17.13 2.01 -16.58
CA ALA A 120 -16.67 3.30 -17.07
C ALA A 120 -17.16 4.47 -16.18
N ALA A 121 -18.41 4.40 -15.71
CA ALA A 121 -18.96 5.41 -14.81
C ALA A 121 -18.26 5.43 -13.44
N VAL A 122 -17.86 4.27 -12.92
CA VAL A 122 -17.07 4.15 -11.68
C VAL A 122 -15.65 4.68 -11.89
N VAL A 123 -14.96 4.24 -12.96
CA VAL A 123 -13.61 4.69 -13.30
C VAL A 123 -13.57 6.21 -13.50
N TRP A 124 -14.61 6.78 -14.12
CA TRP A 124 -14.73 8.24 -14.28
C TRP A 124 -14.80 8.99 -12.94
N ARG A 125 -15.50 8.45 -11.92
CA ARG A 125 -15.50 9.04 -10.57
C ARG A 125 -14.16 8.88 -9.87
N ILE A 126 -13.51 7.73 -10.03
CA ILE A 126 -12.15 7.52 -9.51
C ILE A 126 -11.19 8.52 -10.14
N TYR A 127 -11.25 8.73 -11.44
CA TYR A 127 -10.47 9.78 -12.12
C TYR A 127 -10.72 11.16 -11.51
N LYS A 128 -11.99 11.58 -11.38
CA LYS A 128 -12.34 12.87 -10.77
C LYS A 128 -11.82 13.01 -9.34
N LEU A 129 -11.93 11.94 -8.55
CA LEU A 129 -11.46 11.90 -7.17
C LEU A 129 -9.94 12.05 -7.11
N LEU A 130 -9.20 11.19 -7.82
CA LEU A 130 -7.75 11.10 -7.74
C LEU A 130 -6.99 12.26 -8.43
N THR A 131 -7.68 13.02 -9.28
CA THR A 131 -7.13 14.22 -9.95
C THR A 131 -7.70 15.53 -9.41
N HIS A 132 -8.51 15.47 -8.35
CA HIS A 132 -9.16 16.65 -7.79
C HIS A 132 -8.13 17.68 -7.29
N PRO A 133 -8.31 19.00 -7.52
CA PRO A 133 -7.36 20.02 -7.07
C PRO A 133 -7.06 19.98 -5.57
N ASN A 134 -8.06 19.70 -4.76
CA ASN A 134 -8.00 19.70 -3.29
C ASN A 134 -7.67 18.32 -2.67
N ILE A 135 -7.42 17.28 -3.50
CA ILE A 135 -7.04 15.98 -2.93
C ILE A 135 -5.63 16.04 -2.34
N LEU A 136 -5.48 15.48 -1.15
CA LEU A 136 -4.22 15.15 -0.53
C LEU A 136 -4.10 13.62 -0.55
N LEU A 137 -3.68 13.07 -1.72
CA LEU A 137 -3.61 11.62 -1.92
C LEU A 137 -2.39 11.05 -1.21
N ARG A 138 -2.63 10.02 -0.41
CA ARG A 138 -1.60 9.23 0.26
C ARG A 138 -1.71 7.76 -0.12
N GLY A 139 -0.57 7.09 -0.23
CA GLY A 139 -0.51 5.65 -0.43
C GLY A 139 0.87 5.11 -0.13
N GLN A 140 1.01 3.82 -0.22
CA GLN A 140 2.26 3.10 0.01
C GLN A 140 2.84 2.61 -1.30
N ASN A 141 4.03 3.10 -1.70
CA ASN A 141 4.66 2.75 -2.97
C ASN A 141 3.79 3.10 -4.20
N LEU A 142 3.21 4.29 -4.17
CA LEU A 142 2.26 4.78 -5.18
C LEU A 142 2.81 4.82 -6.61
N LEU A 143 4.12 4.67 -6.81
CA LEU A 143 4.69 4.49 -8.15
C LEU A 143 4.09 3.27 -8.87
N TYR A 144 3.80 2.21 -8.13
CA TYR A 144 3.15 1.01 -8.65
C TYR A 144 1.72 1.33 -9.10
N ASP A 145 0.92 1.89 -8.21
CA ASP A 145 -0.50 2.21 -8.46
C ASP A 145 -0.65 3.24 -9.59
N ALA A 146 0.20 4.26 -9.59
CA ALA A 146 0.17 5.29 -10.63
C ALA A 146 0.52 4.76 -12.03
N GLN A 147 1.37 3.72 -12.13
CA GLN A 147 1.60 3.05 -13.41
C GLN A 147 0.36 2.28 -13.88
N TYR A 148 -0.35 1.59 -12.96
CA TYR A 148 -1.56 0.87 -13.30
C TYR A 148 -2.69 1.79 -13.69
N THR A 149 -2.93 2.90 -12.97
CA THR A 149 -3.92 3.92 -13.38
C THR A 149 -3.59 4.52 -14.73
N TYR A 150 -2.31 4.79 -15.01
CA TYR A 150 -1.89 5.30 -16.31
C TYR A 150 -2.09 4.30 -17.45
N ARG A 151 -1.71 3.04 -17.25
CA ARG A 151 -1.79 1.99 -18.29
C ARG A 151 -3.21 1.56 -18.60
N HIS A 152 -4.07 1.46 -17.59
CA HIS A 152 -5.42 0.93 -17.73
C HIS A 152 -6.50 2.01 -17.85
N TRP A 153 -6.31 3.13 -17.15
CA TRP A 153 -7.31 4.20 -17.08
C TRP A 153 -6.85 5.52 -17.69
N HIS A 154 -5.61 5.59 -18.20
CA HIS A 154 -5.03 6.73 -18.93
C HIS A 154 -4.96 8.04 -18.15
N PHE A 155 -4.82 7.98 -16.81
CA PHE A 155 -4.56 9.16 -15.99
C PHE A 155 -3.50 8.88 -14.92
N ILE A 156 -2.92 9.94 -14.37
CA ILE A 156 -1.98 9.88 -13.27
C ILE A 156 -2.61 10.55 -12.05
N PRO A 157 -2.70 9.88 -10.87
CA PRO A 157 -3.25 10.45 -9.67
C PRO A 157 -2.39 11.59 -9.13
N LYS A 158 -3.01 12.56 -8.46
CA LYS A 158 -2.31 13.70 -7.81
C LYS A 158 -1.78 13.28 -6.44
N VAL A 159 -0.56 12.79 -6.38
CA VAL A 159 0.07 12.29 -5.15
C VAL A 159 0.57 13.44 -4.27
N ALA A 160 0.21 13.42 -3.00
CA ALA A 160 0.69 14.33 -1.96
C ALA A 160 1.73 13.67 -1.04
N GLN A 161 1.56 12.38 -0.72
CA GLN A 161 2.49 11.63 0.13
C GLN A 161 2.57 10.17 -0.30
N ASP A 162 3.77 9.68 -0.56
CA ASP A 162 4.09 8.25 -0.57
C ASP A 162 4.74 7.89 0.76
N THR A 163 4.12 6.98 1.53
CA THR A 163 4.59 6.59 2.86
C THR A 163 5.91 5.83 2.82
N MET A 164 6.18 5.09 1.74
CA MET A 164 7.49 4.43 1.57
C MET A 164 8.62 5.46 1.48
N ILE A 165 8.40 6.57 0.77
CA ILE A 165 9.35 7.68 0.67
C ILE A 165 9.47 8.40 2.03
N SER A 166 8.35 8.69 2.69
CA SER A 166 8.33 9.35 3.99
C SER A 166 9.12 8.55 5.03
N HIS A 167 8.87 7.25 5.12
CA HIS A 167 9.58 6.36 6.02
C HIS A 167 11.08 6.27 5.67
N HIS A 168 11.42 6.23 4.37
CA HIS A 168 12.82 6.25 3.94
C HIS A 168 13.56 7.51 4.38
N VAL A 169 12.92 8.67 4.28
CA VAL A 169 13.51 9.94 4.73
C VAL A 169 13.75 9.94 6.23
N ALA A 170 12.79 9.44 7.03
CA ALA A 170 12.90 9.37 8.48
C ALA A 170 13.92 8.31 8.94
N PHE A 171 13.95 7.15 8.30
CA PHE A 171 14.73 5.97 8.70
C PHE A 171 15.23 5.17 7.49
N ALA A 172 16.24 5.70 6.80
CA ALA A 172 16.76 5.12 5.55
C ALA A 172 17.20 3.64 5.68
N GLY A 173 17.74 3.23 6.84
CA GLY A 173 18.23 1.87 7.10
C GLY A 173 17.15 0.83 7.43
N LEU A 174 15.89 1.25 7.71
CA LEU A 174 14.82 0.33 8.10
C LEU A 174 14.06 -0.23 6.89
N PRO A 175 13.41 -1.41 7.03
CA PRO A 175 12.52 -1.95 6.01
C PRO A 175 11.39 -0.99 5.65
N LYS A 176 10.98 -0.96 4.36
CA LYS A 176 9.99 -0.01 3.83
C LYS A 176 8.61 -0.63 3.59
N ALA A 177 8.42 -1.91 3.87
CA ALA A 177 7.12 -2.58 3.72
C ALA A 177 6.08 -2.00 4.70
N LEU A 178 4.82 -1.94 4.28
CA LEU A 178 3.74 -1.34 5.07
C LEU A 178 3.51 -2.06 6.40
N ASP A 179 3.66 -3.37 6.45
CA ASP A 179 3.55 -4.14 7.68
C ASP A 179 4.60 -3.71 8.73
N PHE A 180 5.84 -3.49 8.27
CA PHE A 180 6.89 -2.97 9.14
C PHE A 180 6.56 -1.54 9.61
N GLN A 181 6.15 -0.66 8.71
CA GLN A 181 5.74 0.71 9.05
C GLN A 181 4.58 0.71 10.05
N ALA A 182 3.54 -0.09 9.78
CA ALA A 182 2.41 -0.23 10.68
C ALA A 182 2.82 -0.75 12.07
N SER A 183 3.79 -1.67 12.14
CA SER A 183 4.33 -2.14 13.42
C SER A 183 5.01 -1.04 14.23
N MET A 184 5.60 -0.05 13.55
CA MET A 184 6.24 1.10 14.19
C MET A 184 5.26 2.21 14.59
N TYR A 185 4.31 2.50 13.71
CA TYR A 185 3.53 3.74 13.76
C TYR A 185 2.11 3.56 14.25
N CYS A 186 1.48 2.40 13.97
CA CYS A 186 0.09 2.18 14.36
C CYS A 186 -0.06 1.91 15.85
N ASN A 187 -1.11 2.45 16.47
CA ASN A 187 -1.39 2.24 17.89
C ASN A 187 -1.77 0.79 18.20
N HIS A 188 -2.57 0.19 17.33
CA HIS A 188 -2.95 -1.21 17.42
C HIS A 188 -2.40 -1.95 16.20
N TYR A 189 -1.42 -2.85 16.42
CA TYR A 189 -0.79 -3.61 15.36
C TYR A 189 -1.11 -5.10 15.51
N VAL A 190 -1.69 -5.66 14.45
CA VAL A 190 -1.81 -7.09 14.20
C VAL A 190 -1.32 -7.34 12.79
N TYR A 191 -0.53 -8.38 12.58
CA TYR A 191 -0.02 -8.73 11.26
C TYR A 191 -1.17 -9.28 10.38
N TRP A 192 -1.27 -8.79 9.15
CA TRP A 192 -2.36 -9.13 8.22
C TRP A 192 -1.90 -9.52 6.81
N LYS A 193 -0.61 -9.33 6.50
CA LYS A 193 -0.10 -9.45 5.11
C LYS A 193 -0.21 -10.86 4.51
N ASP A 194 -0.37 -11.89 5.32
CA ASP A 194 -0.57 -13.25 4.79
C ASP A 194 -1.99 -13.46 4.24
N GLU A 195 -2.96 -12.66 4.67
CA GLU A 195 -4.34 -12.74 4.16
C GLU A 195 -4.41 -12.42 2.65
N GLY A 196 -3.60 -11.45 2.18
CA GLY A 196 -3.50 -11.13 0.75
C GLY A 196 -2.72 -12.16 -0.06
N LYS A 197 -1.73 -12.85 0.55
CA LYS A 197 -0.88 -13.84 -0.13
C LYS A 197 -1.57 -15.19 -0.33
N ASN A 198 -2.38 -15.60 0.62
CA ASN A 198 -3.02 -16.91 0.66
C ASN A 198 -4.39 -16.94 -0.02
N TRP A 199 -4.72 -15.88 -0.77
CA TRP A 199 -5.96 -15.86 -1.50
C TRP A 199 -5.96 -16.91 -2.62
N ASP A 200 -6.97 -17.76 -2.61
CA ASP A 200 -7.32 -18.64 -3.71
C ASP A 200 -8.83 -18.55 -4.03
N LYS A 201 -9.24 -19.16 -5.14
CA LYS A 201 -10.65 -19.14 -5.58
C LYS A 201 -11.62 -19.78 -4.60
N SER A 202 -11.15 -20.60 -3.65
CA SER A 202 -11.99 -21.29 -2.67
C SER A 202 -12.39 -20.41 -1.49
N VAL A 203 -11.62 -19.37 -1.20
CA VAL A 203 -11.81 -18.48 -0.04
C VAL A 203 -12.71 -17.28 -0.36
N GLY A 204 -12.90 -17.00 -1.66
CA GLY A 204 -13.65 -15.83 -2.12
C GLY A 204 -12.84 -14.54 -2.10
N GLU A 205 -13.34 -13.51 -2.75
CA GLU A 205 -12.62 -12.26 -2.98
C GLU A 205 -12.76 -11.25 -1.84
N GLU A 206 -13.70 -11.47 -0.93
CA GLU A 206 -13.93 -10.56 0.20
C GLU A 206 -12.72 -10.45 1.11
N GLN A 207 -11.92 -11.51 1.21
CA GLN A 207 -10.65 -11.46 1.94
C GLN A 207 -9.67 -10.48 1.29
N LEU A 208 -9.54 -10.49 -0.05
CA LEU A 208 -8.71 -9.53 -0.77
C LEU A 208 -9.24 -8.10 -0.64
N TRP A 209 -10.56 -7.91 -0.71
CA TRP A 209 -11.17 -6.59 -0.59
C TRP A 209 -11.03 -6.04 0.83
N SER A 210 -11.16 -6.90 1.85
CA SER A 210 -10.88 -6.54 3.24
C SER A 210 -9.41 -6.18 3.43
N TYR A 211 -8.51 -6.99 2.90
CA TYR A 211 -7.07 -6.75 2.90
C TYR A 211 -6.72 -5.37 2.30
N ASN A 212 -7.26 -5.03 1.13
CA ASN A 212 -7.06 -3.75 0.47
C ASN A 212 -7.57 -2.56 1.33
N CYS A 213 -8.73 -2.70 1.99
CA CYS A 213 -9.23 -1.70 2.93
C CYS A 213 -8.31 -1.55 4.16
N VAL A 214 -7.78 -2.66 4.69
CA VAL A 214 -6.82 -2.63 5.82
C VAL A 214 -5.55 -1.90 5.41
N ASP A 215 -5.03 -2.15 4.20
CA ASP A 215 -3.85 -1.44 3.69
C ASP A 215 -4.10 0.06 3.63
N CYS A 216 -5.27 0.52 3.18
CA CYS A 216 -5.63 1.93 3.16
C CYS A 216 -5.65 2.56 4.57
N VAL A 217 -6.36 1.96 5.54
CA VAL A 217 -6.43 2.55 6.90
C VAL A 217 -5.09 2.49 7.65
N ARG A 218 -4.28 1.46 7.40
CA ARG A 218 -2.91 1.37 7.95
C ARG A 218 -1.97 2.39 7.32
N THR A 219 -2.10 2.62 6.03
CA THR A 219 -1.37 3.68 5.31
C THR A 219 -1.70 5.05 5.88
N ARG A 220 -2.98 5.30 6.22
CA ARG A 220 -3.40 6.55 6.88
C ARG A 220 -2.71 6.75 8.21
N GLU A 221 -2.83 5.77 9.11
CA GLU A 221 -2.28 5.86 10.47
C GLU A 221 -0.76 6.02 10.45
N SER A 222 -0.07 5.24 9.59
CA SER A 222 1.37 5.32 9.41
C SER A 222 1.79 6.67 8.82
N GLY A 223 1.16 7.12 7.74
CA GLY A 223 1.52 8.36 7.06
C GLY A 223 1.31 9.61 7.93
N GLU A 224 0.27 9.66 8.78
CA GLU A 224 0.09 10.72 9.76
C GLU A 224 1.20 10.72 10.83
N ALA A 225 1.63 9.54 11.27
CA ALA A 225 2.71 9.42 12.23
C ALA A 225 4.07 9.79 11.61
N GLU A 226 4.32 9.40 10.39
CA GLU A 226 5.54 9.72 9.64
C GLU A 226 5.72 11.22 9.46
N LEU A 227 4.68 11.96 9.09
CA LEU A 227 4.76 13.42 8.97
C LEU A 227 5.13 14.06 10.30
N ARG A 228 4.60 13.56 11.43
CA ARG A 228 5.00 14.04 12.77
C ARG A 228 6.48 13.74 13.09
N VAL A 229 6.96 12.56 12.68
CA VAL A 229 8.38 12.18 12.87
C VAL A 229 9.29 13.04 12.00
N ILE A 230 8.93 13.27 10.74
CA ILE A 230 9.68 14.14 9.82
C ILE A 230 9.77 15.56 10.38
N ASP A 231 8.68 16.08 10.95
CA ASP A 231 8.64 17.39 11.57
C ASP A 231 9.55 17.44 12.82
N GLN A 232 9.47 16.46 13.70
CA GLN A 232 10.31 16.35 14.89
C GLN A 232 11.80 16.23 14.57
N LEU A 233 12.15 15.63 13.43
CA LEU A 233 13.53 15.48 12.98
C LEU A 233 14.04 16.68 12.16
N GLY A 234 13.18 17.65 11.82
CA GLY A 234 13.54 18.80 11.00
C GLY A 234 13.85 18.42 9.53
N LEU A 235 13.19 17.40 8.99
CA LEU A 235 13.48 16.83 7.66
C LEU A 235 12.47 17.25 6.58
N GLN A 236 11.67 18.28 6.81
CA GLN A 236 10.58 18.70 5.92
C GLN A 236 11.05 19.00 4.49
N GLU A 237 12.16 19.74 4.35
CA GLU A 237 12.70 20.10 3.03
C GLU A 237 13.26 18.88 2.29
N VAL A 238 13.94 17.97 2.98
CA VAL A 238 14.43 16.72 2.40
C VAL A 238 13.25 15.85 1.96
N HIS A 239 12.22 15.74 2.81
CA HIS A 239 11.00 14.99 2.51
C HIS A 239 10.30 15.56 1.27
N LYS A 240 10.10 16.87 1.20
CA LYS A 240 9.51 17.55 0.06
C LYS A 240 10.28 17.26 -1.22
N PHE A 241 11.61 17.37 -1.20
CA PHE A 241 12.46 17.07 -2.33
C PHE A 241 12.31 15.62 -2.79
N GLN A 242 12.35 14.65 -1.86
CA GLN A 242 12.21 13.23 -2.18
C GLN A 242 10.81 12.91 -2.75
N GLN A 243 9.76 13.50 -2.21
CA GLN A 243 8.41 13.34 -2.77
C GLN A 243 8.30 13.92 -4.20
N GLN A 244 9.00 15.01 -4.49
CA GLN A 244 9.01 15.59 -5.84
C GLN A 244 9.70 14.70 -6.89
N LEU A 245 10.64 13.84 -6.48
CA LEU A 245 11.29 12.86 -7.37
C LEU A 245 10.30 11.79 -7.88
N PHE A 246 9.16 11.63 -7.22
CA PHE A 246 8.10 10.73 -7.68
C PHE A 246 7.74 10.95 -9.16
N TRP A 247 7.57 12.20 -9.57
CA TRP A 247 7.11 12.54 -10.92
C TRP A 247 8.10 12.20 -12.03
N PRO A 248 9.38 12.60 -11.99
CA PRO A 248 10.34 12.24 -13.03
C PRO A 248 10.62 10.74 -13.08
N VAL A 249 10.59 10.05 -11.93
CA VAL A 249 10.72 8.59 -11.87
C VAL A 249 9.52 7.93 -12.56
N LEU A 250 8.29 8.32 -12.22
CA LEU A 250 7.08 7.80 -12.85
C LEU A 250 7.08 8.04 -14.37
N GLN A 251 7.48 9.22 -14.83
CA GLN A 251 7.60 9.51 -16.25
C GLN A 251 8.59 8.59 -16.95
N SER A 252 9.74 8.35 -16.32
CA SER A 252 10.77 7.44 -16.85
C SER A 252 10.27 6.00 -16.91
N MET A 253 9.54 5.54 -15.89
CA MET A 253 8.95 4.21 -15.83
C MET A 253 7.86 4.02 -16.91
N ASN A 254 7.00 5.02 -17.11
CA ASN A 254 5.93 4.96 -18.12
C ASN A 254 6.48 5.03 -19.56
N ARG A 255 7.54 5.79 -19.79
CA ARG A 255 8.21 5.85 -21.09
C ARG A 255 8.96 4.57 -21.39
N GLY A 256 9.55 3.93 -20.38
CA GLY A 256 10.38 2.76 -20.49
C GLY A 256 11.75 3.04 -21.14
N VAL A 257 12.51 1.97 -21.33
CA VAL A 257 13.84 2.00 -21.97
C VAL A 257 13.80 1.08 -23.19
N LEU A 258 14.34 1.55 -24.29
CA LEU A 258 14.46 0.74 -25.50
C LEU A 258 15.46 -0.39 -25.25
N ILE A 259 15.01 -1.62 -25.42
CA ILE A 259 15.84 -2.81 -25.28
C ILE A 259 16.15 -3.38 -26.67
N ASP A 260 17.42 -3.64 -26.97
CA ASP A 260 17.81 -4.44 -28.12
C ASP A 260 17.43 -5.90 -27.87
N LYS A 261 16.35 -6.33 -28.55
CA LYS A 261 15.80 -7.67 -28.36
C LYS A 261 16.78 -8.77 -28.77
N LYS A 262 17.59 -8.52 -29.82
CA LYS A 262 18.57 -9.49 -30.33
C LYS A 262 19.65 -9.75 -29.29
N ILE A 263 20.28 -8.67 -28.77
CA ILE A 263 21.31 -8.79 -27.74
C ILE A 263 20.73 -9.42 -26.46
N ARG A 264 19.50 -9.05 -26.07
CA ARG A 264 18.84 -9.67 -24.91
C ARG A 264 18.68 -11.18 -25.08
N ASP A 265 18.25 -11.62 -26.25
CA ASP A 265 17.97 -13.03 -26.51
C ASP A 265 19.29 -13.83 -26.60
N GLU A 266 20.34 -13.28 -27.24
CA GLU A 266 21.69 -13.84 -27.25
C GLU A 266 22.26 -14.00 -25.83
N PHE A 267 22.13 -12.96 -24.99
CA PHE A 267 22.58 -12.98 -23.59
C PHE A 267 21.81 -13.99 -22.73
N ALA A 268 20.48 -14.11 -22.96
CA ALA A 268 19.64 -15.09 -22.27
C ALA A 268 20.07 -16.52 -22.60
N MET A 269 20.44 -16.80 -23.86
CA MET A 269 20.94 -18.13 -24.28
C MET A 269 22.30 -18.43 -23.63
N GLU A 270 23.25 -17.50 -23.64
CA GLU A 270 24.54 -17.66 -22.99
C GLU A 270 24.41 -17.94 -21.47
N LEU A 271 23.53 -17.19 -20.78
CA LEU A 271 23.27 -17.42 -19.38
C LEU A 271 22.64 -18.79 -19.09
N GLN A 272 21.72 -19.24 -19.95
CA GLN A 272 21.10 -20.56 -19.84
C GLN A 272 22.11 -21.69 -20.03
N GLU A 273 22.99 -21.54 -20.99
CA GLU A 273 24.09 -22.51 -21.23
C GLU A 273 25.04 -22.58 -20.03
N GLU A 274 25.44 -21.42 -19.51
CA GLU A 274 26.33 -21.36 -18.35
C GLU A 274 25.68 -21.92 -17.09
N LEU A 275 24.40 -21.67 -16.88
CA LEU A 275 23.62 -22.25 -15.79
C LEU A 275 23.61 -23.77 -15.90
N SER A 276 23.28 -24.31 -17.09
CA SER A 276 23.26 -25.75 -17.33
C SER A 276 24.62 -26.43 -17.10
N LYS A 277 25.73 -25.76 -17.50
CA LYS A 277 27.07 -26.26 -17.20
C LYS A 277 27.31 -26.36 -15.69
N ARG A 278 26.91 -25.36 -14.92
CA ARG A 278 27.11 -25.35 -13.47
C ARG A 278 26.20 -26.37 -12.77
N GLU A 279 24.96 -26.49 -13.18
CA GLU A 279 24.05 -27.51 -12.65
C GLU A 279 24.58 -28.93 -12.88
N ASN A 280 25.06 -29.22 -14.09
CA ASN A 280 25.73 -30.49 -14.42
C ASN A 280 26.95 -30.77 -13.56
N LEU A 281 27.71 -29.73 -13.19
CA LEU A 281 28.89 -29.86 -12.34
C LEU A 281 28.44 -30.22 -10.89
N PHE A 282 27.40 -29.58 -10.37
CA PHE A 282 26.83 -29.88 -9.04
C PHE A 282 26.25 -31.29 -8.96
N GLN A 283 25.67 -31.80 -10.03
CA GLN A 283 25.12 -33.17 -10.06
C GLN A 283 26.19 -34.27 -10.08
N ARG A 284 27.45 -33.92 -10.38
CA ARG A 284 28.57 -34.87 -10.44
C ARG A 284 29.36 -34.98 -9.12
N VAL A 285 29.06 -34.13 -8.15
CA VAL A 285 29.62 -34.13 -6.81
C VAL A 285 28.64 -34.78 -5.82
#